data_ea1660130013c51d3a7bf9b3c503572c
#
_entry.id   ea1660130013c51d3a7bf9b3c503572c
#
_cell.length_a   1.000
_cell.length_b   1.000
_cell.length_c   1.000
_cell.angle_alpha   90.00
_cell.angle_beta   90.00
_cell.angle_gamma   90.00
#
_symmetry.space_group_name_H-M   'P 1'
#
loop_
_entity.id
_entity.type
_entity.pdbx_description
1 polymer ?
#
loop_
_entity_poly.entity_id
_entity_poly.type
_entity_poly.pdbx_seq_one_letter_code
_entity_poly.pdbx_strand_id
1 'polypeptide(L)'
;MNFADSEVVASILKKEGYELTDDSKKANLVLLNTCSIRDKAEQTVRKKLKTFNSQKKENKNLKIGLLGCMAERLKEKLLEEEKIVDLVVGPDSYKDLPNLLDEVDHNQRAVNVILSKSETYGDISPVRIHNNGTNAFVSITRGCDNMCTFCVVPFTRGR
;
A
#
# COMPACT_ATOMS: atom_id res chain seq x y z
N MET A 1 -8.77 -3.76 8.68
CA MET A 1 -7.62 -2.87 8.57
C MET A 1 -7.24 -2.59 7.12
N ASN A 2 -6.76 -3.53 6.33
CA ASN A 2 -6.32 -3.28 4.95
C ASN A 2 -7.35 -2.58 4.05
N PHE A 3 -8.64 -2.82 4.29
CA PHE A 3 -9.69 -2.16 3.50
C PHE A 3 -9.79 -0.67 3.85
N ALA A 4 -9.82 -0.33 5.14
CA ALA A 4 -9.81 1.06 5.59
C ALA A 4 -8.56 1.81 5.11
N ASP A 5 -7.38 1.17 5.17
CA ASP A 5 -6.14 1.73 4.63
C ASP A 5 -6.24 2.02 3.13
N SER A 6 -6.88 1.13 2.36
CA SER A 6 -7.08 1.33 0.92
C SER A 6 -7.99 2.52 0.63
N GLU A 7 -9.03 2.74 1.45
CA GLU A 7 -9.89 3.92 1.35
C GLU A 7 -9.16 5.22 1.68
N VAL A 8 -8.26 5.20 2.68
CA VAL A 8 -7.38 6.34 3.01
C VAL A 8 -6.44 6.67 1.84
N VAL A 9 -5.77 5.66 1.31
CA VAL A 9 -4.87 5.80 0.14
C VAL A 9 -5.62 6.36 -1.06
N ALA A 10 -6.81 5.83 -1.36
CA ALA A 10 -7.66 6.34 -2.43
C ALA A 10 -8.04 7.81 -2.23
N SER A 11 -8.30 8.22 -0.97
CA SER A 11 -8.60 9.62 -0.65
C SER A 11 -7.42 10.55 -0.91
N ILE A 12 -6.22 10.12 -0.53
CA ILE A 12 -4.99 10.88 -0.75
C ILE A 12 -4.79 11.07 -2.26
N LEU A 13 -4.82 9.98 -3.02
CA LEU A 13 -4.57 10.02 -4.47
C LEU A 13 -5.65 10.78 -5.24
N LYS A 14 -6.92 10.70 -4.79
CA LYS A 14 -8.01 11.47 -5.40
C LYS A 14 -7.81 12.98 -5.27
N LYS A 15 -7.23 13.46 -4.16
CA LYS A 15 -6.86 14.88 -3.98
C LYS A 15 -5.79 15.34 -4.97
N GLU A 16 -4.92 14.42 -5.38
CA GLU A 16 -3.86 14.65 -6.37
C GLU A 16 -4.32 14.43 -7.83
N GLY A 17 -5.62 14.27 -8.03
CA GLY A 17 -6.21 14.15 -9.38
C GLY A 17 -6.23 12.73 -9.96
N TYR A 18 -5.88 11.70 -9.18
CA TYR A 18 -6.01 10.31 -9.64
C TYR A 18 -7.47 9.86 -9.62
N GLU A 19 -7.85 9.08 -10.63
CA GLU A 19 -9.16 8.45 -10.72
C GLU A 19 -9.07 6.95 -10.41
N LEU A 20 -10.11 6.42 -9.76
CA LEU A 20 -10.24 5.00 -9.49
C LEU A 20 -10.79 4.27 -10.71
N THR A 21 -10.23 3.12 -11.04
CA THR A 21 -10.72 2.24 -12.09
C THR A 21 -10.81 0.79 -11.61
N ASP A 22 -11.82 0.07 -12.06
CA ASP A 22 -11.96 -1.38 -11.82
C ASP A 22 -11.20 -2.22 -12.86
N ASP A 23 -10.75 -1.60 -13.96
CA ASP A 23 -10.01 -2.27 -15.02
C ASP A 23 -8.51 -2.07 -14.86
N SER A 24 -7.82 -3.08 -14.35
CA SER A 24 -6.37 -3.05 -14.16
C SER A 24 -5.56 -2.88 -15.44
N LYS A 25 -6.14 -3.19 -16.61
CA LYS A 25 -5.46 -3.01 -17.90
C LYS A 25 -5.39 -1.56 -18.34
N LYS A 26 -6.35 -0.74 -17.89
CA LYS A 26 -6.39 0.71 -18.16
C LYS A 26 -5.68 1.53 -17.10
N ALA A 27 -5.29 0.90 -16.00
CA ALA A 27 -4.62 1.57 -14.90
C ALA A 27 -3.19 1.98 -15.28
N ASN A 28 -2.80 3.18 -14.88
CA ASN A 28 -1.41 3.66 -14.92
C ASN A 28 -0.71 3.47 -13.57
N LEU A 29 -1.47 3.25 -12.50
CA LEU A 29 -0.98 2.98 -11.16
C LEU A 29 -1.74 1.81 -10.56
N VAL A 30 -1.02 0.79 -10.11
CA VAL A 30 -1.57 -0.35 -9.36
C VAL A 30 -0.92 -0.39 -7.99
N LEU A 31 -1.73 -0.26 -6.95
CA LEU A 31 -1.28 -0.34 -5.57
C LEU A 31 -1.83 -1.61 -4.91
N LEU A 32 -0.94 -2.48 -4.47
CA LEU A 32 -1.29 -3.72 -3.75
C LEU A 32 -1.14 -3.50 -2.25
N ASN A 33 -2.25 -3.39 -1.55
CA ASN A 33 -2.24 -3.33 -0.09
C ASN A 33 -2.04 -4.74 0.48
N THR A 34 -0.95 -4.92 1.21
CA THR A 34 -0.42 -6.22 1.59
C THR A 34 -0.50 -6.48 3.08
N CYS A 35 -0.61 -7.78 3.42
CA CYS A 35 -0.58 -8.26 4.79
C CYS A 35 0.67 -9.13 5.00
N SER A 36 1.28 -9.05 6.18
CA SER A 36 2.47 -9.83 6.55
C SER A 36 2.22 -10.84 7.67
N ILE A 37 0.96 -11.08 8.03
CA ILE A 37 0.61 -11.97 9.15
C ILE A 37 0.65 -13.45 8.73
N ARG A 38 0.53 -13.73 7.43
CA ARG A 38 0.43 -15.10 6.89
C ARG A 38 1.34 -15.24 5.67
N ASP A 39 2.18 -16.27 5.64
CA ASP A 39 3.02 -16.59 4.48
C ASP A 39 2.23 -16.76 3.19
N LYS A 40 1.02 -17.32 3.29
CA LYS A 40 0.10 -17.46 2.17
C LYS A 40 -0.29 -16.12 1.54
N ALA A 41 -0.35 -15.04 2.32
CA ALA A 41 -0.65 -13.71 1.81
C ALA A 41 0.51 -13.17 0.96
N GLU A 42 1.75 -13.36 1.40
CA GLU A 42 2.93 -12.96 0.61
C GLU A 42 3.03 -13.73 -0.71
N GLN A 43 2.82 -15.04 -0.67
CA GLN A 43 2.80 -15.86 -1.90
C GLN A 43 1.72 -15.39 -2.89
N THR A 44 0.55 -14.98 -2.37
CA THR A 44 -0.53 -14.44 -3.21
C THR A 44 -0.13 -13.11 -3.86
N VAL A 45 0.54 -12.23 -3.10
CA VAL A 45 1.07 -10.97 -3.64
C VAL A 45 2.09 -11.24 -4.75
N ARG A 46 3.07 -12.13 -4.52
CA ARG A 46 4.08 -12.50 -5.51
C ARG A 46 3.47 -13.12 -6.79
N LYS A 47 2.40 -13.92 -6.65
CA LYS A 47 1.65 -14.43 -7.81
C LYS A 47 0.98 -13.30 -8.59
N LYS A 48 0.34 -12.34 -7.91
CA LYS A 48 -0.26 -11.16 -8.56
C LYS A 48 0.79 -10.30 -9.27
N LEU A 49 1.96 -10.09 -8.67
CA LEU A 49 3.06 -9.37 -9.31
C LEU A 49 3.49 -10.03 -10.63
N LYS A 50 3.53 -11.36 -10.72
CA LYS A 50 3.80 -12.06 -11.99
C LYS A 50 2.76 -11.74 -13.07
N THR A 51 1.49 -11.64 -12.70
CA THR A 51 0.43 -11.24 -13.64
C THR A 51 0.62 -9.80 -14.13
N PHE A 52 0.92 -8.88 -13.21
CA PHE A 52 1.18 -7.48 -13.58
C PHE A 52 2.48 -7.29 -14.38
N ASN A 53 3.43 -8.22 -14.29
CA ASN A 53 4.64 -8.18 -15.11
C ASN A 53 4.33 -8.27 -16.62
N SER A 54 3.33 -9.05 -17.00
CA SER A 54 2.87 -9.11 -18.40
C SER A 54 2.24 -7.78 -18.82
N GLN A 55 1.41 -7.19 -17.98
CA GLN A 55 0.78 -5.89 -18.24
C GLN A 55 1.82 -4.75 -18.33
N LYS A 56 2.84 -4.76 -17.46
CA LYS A 56 3.92 -3.74 -17.47
C LYS A 56 4.78 -3.83 -18.71
N LYS A 57 4.91 -5.00 -19.34
CA LYS A 57 5.59 -5.15 -20.65
C LYS A 57 4.81 -4.50 -21.78
N GLU A 58 3.47 -4.55 -21.73
CA GLU A 58 2.58 -3.91 -22.71
C GLU A 58 2.44 -2.41 -22.45
N ASN A 59 2.29 -2.01 -21.17
CA ASN A 59 2.21 -0.62 -20.75
C ASN A 59 3.42 -0.25 -19.90
N LYS A 60 4.43 0.35 -20.51
CA LYS A 60 5.67 0.77 -19.83
C LYS A 60 5.46 1.89 -18.80
N ASN A 61 4.36 2.61 -18.90
CA ASN A 61 4.01 3.68 -17.95
C ASN A 61 3.27 3.16 -16.71
N LEU A 62 2.97 1.84 -16.65
CA LEU A 62 2.34 1.25 -15.49
C LEU A 62 3.29 1.25 -14.29
N LYS A 63 2.91 1.92 -13.23
CA LYS A 63 3.61 1.92 -11.94
C LYS A 63 2.97 0.91 -11.01
N ILE A 64 3.81 0.19 -10.27
CA ILE A 64 3.37 -0.84 -9.33
C ILE A 64 3.93 -0.53 -7.96
N GLY A 65 3.02 -0.32 -6.99
CA GLY A 65 3.38 -0.07 -5.60
C GLY A 65 2.89 -1.17 -4.66
N LEU A 66 3.68 -1.44 -3.63
CA LEU A 66 3.32 -2.32 -2.53
C LEU A 66 3.13 -1.50 -1.26
N LEU A 67 1.98 -1.67 -0.62
CA LEU A 67 1.57 -0.95 0.56
C LEU A 67 1.36 -1.88 1.75
N GLY A 68 1.41 -1.34 2.95
CA GLY A 68 0.97 -2.03 4.17
C GLY A 68 2.05 -2.84 4.88
N CYS A 69 1.64 -3.84 5.65
CA CYS A 69 2.53 -4.53 6.59
C CYS A 69 3.68 -5.31 5.94
N MET A 70 3.49 -5.86 4.74
CA MET A 70 4.56 -6.54 4.01
C MET A 70 5.60 -5.53 3.52
N ALA A 71 5.14 -4.36 3.04
CA ALA A 71 6.01 -3.27 2.65
C ALA A 71 6.89 -2.81 3.84
N GLU A 72 6.28 -2.59 5.01
CA GLU A 72 6.98 -2.21 6.23
C GLU A 72 8.01 -3.25 6.68
N ARG A 73 7.66 -4.54 6.61
CA ARG A 73 8.52 -5.62 7.10
C ARG A 73 9.71 -5.90 6.18
N LEU A 74 9.51 -5.85 4.87
CA LEU A 74 10.54 -6.21 3.89
C LEU A 74 11.35 -5.03 3.38
N LYS A 75 10.78 -3.81 3.43
CA LYS A 75 11.46 -2.55 3.08
C LYS A 75 12.14 -2.61 1.69
N GLU A 76 13.36 -2.11 1.61
CA GLU A 76 14.17 -2.08 0.38
C GLU A 76 14.40 -3.47 -0.23
N LYS A 77 14.48 -4.51 0.61
CA LYS A 77 14.64 -5.90 0.14
C LYS A 77 13.55 -6.30 -0.85
N LEU A 78 12.34 -5.75 -0.68
CA LEU A 78 11.22 -6.02 -1.59
C LEU A 78 11.45 -5.44 -2.98
N LEU A 79 12.10 -4.29 -3.10
CA LEU A 79 12.49 -3.72 -4.40
C LEU A 79 13.64 -4.52 -5.07
N GLU A 80 14.54 -5.09 -4.28
CA GLU A 80 15.64 -5.90 -4.78
C GLU A 80 15.12 -7.23 -5.34
N GLU A 81 14.22 -7.90 -4.60
CA GLU A 81 13.63 -9.19 -4.97
C GLU A 81 12.63 -9.06 -6.13
N GLU A 82 11.81 -8.01 -6.14
CA GLU A 82 10.70 -7.83 -7.09
C GLU A 82 10.98 -6.61 -8.00
N LYS A 83 11.76 -6.81 -9.05
CA LYS A 83 12.19 -5.74 -9.98
C LYS A 83 11.04 -4.99 -10.66
N ILE A 84 9.84 -5.56 -10.69
CA ILE A 84 8.63 -4.98 -11.25
C ILE A 84 8.04 -3.88 -10.35
N VAL A 85 8.37 -3.89 -9.05
CA VAL A 85 7.86 -2.94 -8.06
C VAL A 85 8.65 -1.64 -8.14
N ASP A 86 7.94 -0.53 -8.28
CA ASP A 86 8.50 0.81 -8.35
C ASP A 86 8.45 1.54 -7.01
N LEU A 87 7.49 1.17 -6.15
CA LEU A 87 7.15 1.89 -4.92
C LEU A 87 6.86 0.94 -3.76
N VAL A 88 7.43 1.21 -2.59
CA VAL A 88 7.16 0.46 -1.34
C VAL A 88 6.84 1.44 -0.21
N VAL A 89 5.64 1.35 0.37
CA VAL A 89 5.17 2.30 1.37
C VAL A 89 4.60 1.58 2.59
N GLY A 90 5.14 1.92 3.74
CA GLY A 90 4.66 1.44 5.04
C GLY A 90 3.30 2.04 5.44
N PRO A 91 2.60 1.44 6.43
CA PRO A 91 1.26 1.87 6.81
C PRO A 91 1.19 3.30 7.34
N ASP A 92 2.28 3.84 7.86
CA ASP A 92 2.33 5.17 8.44
C ASP A 92 2.81 6.27 7.48
N SER A 93 3.19 5.86 6.26
CA SER A 93 3.79 6.76 5.26
C SER A 93 2.86 7.06 4.08
N TYR A 94 1.55 6.74 4.16
CA TYR A 94 0.62 6.94 3.03
C TYR A 94 0.43 8.42 2.65
N LYS A 95 0.59 9.36 3.60
CA LYS A 95 0.54 10.80 3.30
C LYS A 95 1.64 11.27 2.35
N ASP A 96 2.74 10.52 2.30
CA ASP A 96 3.89 10.84 1.45
C ASP A 96 3.79 10.22 0.04
N LEU A 97 2.72 9.47 -0.23
CA LEU A 97 2.49 8.84 -1.53
C LEU A 97 2.62 9.78 -2.73
N PRO A 98 2.11 11.04 -2.69
CA PRO A 98 2.28 11.95 -3.81
C PRO A 98 3.75 12.23 -4.13
N ASN A 99 4.56 12.57 -3.12
CA ASN A 99 5.99 12.84 -3.30
C ASN A 99 6.74 11.61 -3.84
N LEU A 100 6.43 10.43 -3.30
CA LEU A 100 7.04 9.17 -3.75
C LEU A 100 6.65 8.80 -5.20
N LEU A 101 5.44 9.15 -5.62
CA LEU A 101 5.02 8.96 -7.01
C LEU A 101 5.74 9.91 -7.95
N ASP A 102 6.00 11.15 -7.52
CA ASP A 102 6.81 12.10 -8.27
C ASP A 102 8.25 11.59 -8.45
N GLU A 103 8.86 11.01 -7.40
CA GLU A 103 10.17 10.36 -7.50
C GLU A 103 10.16 9.22 -8.52
N VAL A 104 9.13 8.39 -8.50
CA VAL A 104 8.95 7.28 -9.47
C VAL A 104 8.77 7.80 -10.89
N ASP A 105 8.11 8.95 -11.07
CA ASP A 105 7.98 9.61 -12.39
C ASP A 105 9.32 10.06 -12.97
N HIS A 106 10.29 10.35 -12.11
CA HIS A 106 11.68 10.65 -12.50
C HIS A 106 12.55 9.40 -12.65
N ASN A 107 11.94 8.22 -12.85
CA ASN A 107 12.61 6.91 -13.01
C ASN A 107 13.43 6.47 -11.77
N GLN A 108 13.09 6.97 -10.60
CA GLN A 108 13.65 6.50 -9.34
C GLN A 108 12.71 5.47 -8.72
N ARG A 109 13.25 4.54 -7.95
CA ARG A 109 12.45 3.60 -7.16
C ARG A 109 12.33 4.16 -5.76
N ALA A 110 11.11 4.27 -5.25
CA ALA A 110 10.85 4.96 -3.99
C ALA A 110 10.47 4.00 -2.86
N VAL A 111 11.01 4.25 -1.67
CA VAL A 111 10.69 3.52 -0.43
C VAL A 111 10.47 4.50 0.70
N ASN A 112 9.31 4.43 1.35
CA ASN A 112 9.10 5.09 2.62
C ASN A 112 8.40 4.16 3.61
N VAL A 113 9.10 3.78 4.67
CA VAL A 113 8.67 2.82 5.69
C VAL A 113 9.04 3.36 7.07
N ILE A 114 8.30 4.36 7.51
CA ILE A 114 8.48 5.02 8.82
C ILE A 114 7.32 4.63 9.72
N LEU A 115 7.61 4.05 10.89
CA LEU A 115 6.61 3.81 11.94
C LEU A 115 6.43 5.06 12.80
N SER A 116 5.22 5.60 12.82
CA SER A 116 4.85 6.73 13.66
C SER A 116 4.31 6.26 15.02
N LYS A 117 4.59 7.03 16.07
CA LYS A 117 3.99 6.82 17.41
C LYS A 117 2.64 7.51 17.57
N SER A 118 2.28 8.40 16.66
CA SER A 118 1.03 9.17 16.69
C SER A 118 0.09 8.76 15.55
N GLU A 119 -1.20 9.10 15.72
CA GLU A 119 -2.19 8.94 14.64
C GLU A 119 -1.80 9.77 13.43
N THR A 120 -1.71 9.13 12.27
CA THR A 120 -1.24 9.77 11.03
C THR A 120 -2.37 10.14 10.08
N TYR A 121 -3.57 9.58 10.24
CA TYR A 121 -4.65 9.70 9.26
C TYR A 121 -6.00 10.18 9.82
N GLY A 122 -6.04 10.63 11.09
CA GLY A 122 -7.28 11.09 11.74
C GLY A 122 -7.94 12.29 11.05
N ASP A 123 -7.17 13.06 10.30
CA ASP A 123 -7.61 14.22 9.50
C ASP A 123 -8.09 13.87 8.08
N ILE A 124 -7.96 12.60 7.66
CA ILE A 124 -8.36 12.17 6.32
C ILE A 124 -9.74 11.53 6.38
N SER A 125 -10.71 12.13 5.68
CA SER A 125 -12.01 11.51 5.43
C SER A 125 -11.88 10.46 4.33
N PRO A 126 -12.07 9.15 4.63
CA PRO A 126 -11.87 8.10 3.66
C PRO A 126 -12.91 8.15 2.54
N VAL A 127 -12.46 8.05 1.28
CA VAL A 127 -13.33 7.83 0.13
C VAL A 127 -13.82 6.38 0.16
N ARG A 128 -15.13 6.18 0.06
CA ARG A 128 -15.71 4.84 0.02
C ARG A 128 -15.51 4.21 -1.36
N ILE A 129 -14.65 3.19 -1.43
CA ILE A 129 -14.31 2.50 -2.69
C ILE A 129 -15.49 1.63 -3.14
N HIS A 130 -16.15 0.94 -2.20
CA HIS A 130 -17.34 0.14 -2.48
C HIS A 130 -18.57 0.80 -1.88
N ASN A 131 -19.25 1.60 -2.69
CA ASN A 131 -20.41 2.38 -2.24
C ASN A 131 -21.71 1.56 -2.30
N ASN A 132 -21.85 0.59 -1.39
CA ASN A 132 -23.14 -0.08 -1.18
C ASN A 132 -24.09 0.76 -0.31
N GLY A 133 -23.66 1.95 0.09
CA GLY A 133 -24.46 2.89 0.91
C GLY A 133 -24.70 2.47 2.36
N THR A 134 -24.35 1.23 2.75
CA THR A 134 -24.78 0.64 4.02
C THR A 134 -23.63 0.40 5.00
N ASN A 135 -22.41 0.09 4.52
CA ASN A 135 -21.30 -0.34 5.37
C ASN A 135 -20.10 0.60 5.25
N ALA A 136 -19.45 0.89 6.39
CA ALA A 136 -18.21 1.63 6.46
C ALA A 136 -17.23 0.93 7.40
N PHE A 137 -15.97 0.82 7.01
CA PHE A 137 -14.92 0.33 7.88
C PHE A 137 -14.29 1.51 8.62
N VAL A 138 -14.26 1.44 9.94
CA VAL A 138 -13.62 2.43 10.79
C VAL A 138 -12.46 1.74 11.52
N SER A 139 -11.27 2.29 11.38
CA SER A 139 -10.11 1.81 12.13
C SER A 139 -10.13 2.44 13.53
N ILE A 140 -10.37 1.62 14.54
CA ILE A 140 -10.42 2.06 15.95
C ILE A 140 -9.10 1.83 16.69
N THR A 141 -8.23 0.96 16.15
CA THR A 141 -6.91 0.65 16.70
C THR A 141 -5.98 0.30 15.53
N ARG A 142 -4.77 0.83 15.55
CA ARG A 142 -3.79 0.59 14.47
C ARG A 142 -2.73 -0.44 14.82
N GLY A 143 -2.10 -0.28 15.97
CA GLY A 143 -1.01 -1.12 16.47
C GLY A 143 -1.45 -2.04 17.60
N CYS A 144 -0.49 -2.54 18.35
CA CYS A 144 -0.73 -3.39 19.51
C CYS A 144 0.45 -3.31 20.48
N ASP A 145 0.15 -3.07 21.76
CA ASP A 145 1.15 -3.00 22.84
C ASP A 145 1.57 -4.38 23.35
N ASN A 146 0.84 -5.44 22.99
CA ASN A 146 1.19 -6.79 23.37
C ASN A 146 2.34 -7.30 22.52
N MET A 147 3.49 -7.56 23.15
CA MET A 147 4.70 -8.08 22.49
C MET A 147 4.70 -9.62 22.46
N CYS A 148 3.66 -10.23 21.88
CA CYS A 148 3.60 -11.68 21.71
C CYS A 148 4.74 -12.17 20.79
N THR A 149 5.41 -13.26 21.17
CA THR A 149 6.64 -13.77 20.54
C THR A 149 6.52 -14.04 19.03
N PHE A 150 5.33 -14.38 18.56
CA PHE A 150 5.05 -14.71 17.15
C PHE A 150 4.40 -13.57 16.37
N CYS A 151 4.13 -12.43 17.02
CA CYS A 151 3.29 -11.39 16.41
C CYS A 151 4.14 -10.29 15.76
N VAL A 152 3.88 -10.04 14.48
CA VAL A 152 4.56 -9.00 13.69
C VAL A 152 3.90 -7.61 13.83
N VAL A 153 2.69 -7.51 14.40
CA VAL A 153 1.89 -6.27 14.42
C VAL A 153 2.63 -5.09 15.06
N PRO A 154 3.27 -5.22 16.26
CA PRO A 154 3.99 -4.11 16.86
C PRO A 154 5.12 -3.55 15.98
N PHE A 155 5.69 -4.38 15.12
CA PHE A 155 6.82 -4.04 14.24
C PHE A 155 6.40 -3.50 12.87
N THR A 156 5.12 -3.69 12.48
CA THR A 156 4.62 -3.26 11.17
C THR A 156 3.51 -2.22 11.25
N ARG A 157 2.91 -2.06 12.41
CA ARG A 157 1.80 -1.13 12.66
C ARG A 157 2.05 -0.22 13.88
N GLY A 158 3.15 -0.43 14.57
CA GLY A 158 3.46 0.28 15.79
C GLY A 158 2.66 -0.22 17.01
N ARG A 159 2.70 0.58 18.07
CA ARG A 159 2.03 0.34 19.35
C ARG A 159 0.78 1.19 19.49
#